data_71bc8ae989c3524482e87ee40451cb1a
#
_entry.id   71bc8ae989c3524482e87ee40451cb1a
#
_cell.length_a   1.000
_cell.length_b   1.000
_cell.length_c   1.000
_cell.angle_alpha   90.00
_cell.angle_beta   90.00
_cell.angle_gamma   90.00
#
_symmetry.space_group_name_H-M   'P 1'
#
loop_
_entity.id
_entity.type
_entity.pdbx_description
1 polymer ?
#
loop_
_entity_poly.entity_id
_entity_poly.type
_entity_poly.pdbx_seq_one_letter_code
_entity_poly.pdbx_strand_id
1 'polypeptide(L)'
;MMRHDSGKVLSSILKYLLKLLFVCLLLGILYYSFKDSMEDMITELSKVSPQVILVLFLSVILYHLCEGHITWLIVHKTHPEYPRLKGFCNAFYCSFYKTATLGSGSGIAGIYYLNKAGIPVPNATGMYFFQYIVHKVSMAVYSLLLFLVTYRFIHTSFAYYQGYILLGFAGVCVIAGVLLAVATVPWMQTACNLLANHLRAKHPSWEEKLTGAGHKLAQLQAESRSLLKDPLLLLRLFLCNLLKFTTWYIIPWMVFCNSPGDGPGDLPFSFLQCFALTSLSQSLAGVIPTPAGIGSVEAVFTLLFRRLLPEAKALSAVLLYRFTTMLLPCAIGAFFVLGERIVSLHRKKRTAD
;
A
#
# COMPACT_ATOMS: atom_id res chain seq x y z
N MET A 1 17.89 40.28 27.48
CA MET A 1 18.15 38.89 27.13
C MET A 1 16.89 37.98 27.14
N MET A 2 15.80 38.39 27.77
CA MET A 2 14.53 37.58 27.89
C MET A 2 13.57 37.61 26.70
N ARG A 3 13.71 38.50 25.72
CA ARG A 3 12.75 38.65 24.58
C ARG A 3 13.02 37.68 23.42
N HIS A 4 14.18 37.04 23.37
CA HIS A 4 14.53 36.17 22.23
C HIS A 4 14.07 34.71 22.41
N ASP A 5 13.78 34.29 23.64
CA ASP A 5 13.34 32.92 23.95
C ASP A 5 11.82 32.72 23.75
N SER A 6 11.03 33.76 24.00
CA SER A 6 9.56 33.70 23.83
C SER A 6 9.14 33.42 22.37
N GLY A 7 9.88 33.94 21.39
CA GLY A 7 9.61 33.69 19.98
C GLY A 7 9.89 32.25 19.53
N LYS A 8 10.94 31.63 20.08
CA LYS A 8 11.28 30.24 19.79
C LYS A 8 10.29 29.26 20.42
N VAL A 9 9.86 29.55 21.67
CA VAL A 9 8.83 28.76 22.34
C VAL A 9 7.49 28.86 21.61
N LEU A 10 7.07 30.07 21.23
CA LEU A 10 5.84 30.30 20.49
C LEU A 10 5.85 29.60 19.11
N SER A 11 6.99 29.67 18.38
CA SER A 11 7.14 28.98 17.09
C SER A 11 7.13 27.44 17.25
N SER A 12 7.63 26.93 18.37
CA SER A 12 7.56 25.49 18.67
C SER A 12 6.15 25.06 19.01
N ILE A 13 5.43 25.81 19.83
CA ILE A 13 4.03 25.54 20.17
C ILE A 13 3.17 25.58 18.91
N LEU A 14 3.33 26.61 18.05
CA LEU A 14 2.60 26.73 16.79
C LEU A 14 2.87 25.53 15.86
N LYS A 15 4.11 25.07 15.77
CA LYS A 15 4.48 23.85 15.00
C LYS A 15 3.80 22.59 15.57
N TYR A 16 3.68 22.48 16.89
CA TYR A 16 2.97 21.36 17.52
C TYR A 16 1.46 21.42 17.28
N LEU A 17 0.86 22.61 17.41
CA LEU A 17 -0.55 22.83 17.12
C LEU A 17 -0.89 22.53 15.65
N LEU A 18 -0.06 22.99 14.70
CA LEU A 18 -0.22 22.67 13.28
C LEU A 18 -0.12 21.18 13.00
N LYS A 19 0.79 20.46 13.67
CA LYS A 19 0.89 19.01 13.53
C LYS A 19 -0.30 18.28 14.14
N LEU A 20 -0.80 18.73 15.28
CA LEU A 20 -1.99 18.19 15.91
C LEU A 20 -3.21 18.44 15.02
N LEU A 21 -3.38 19.68 14.55
CA LEU A 21 -4.45 20.06 13.61
C LEU A 21 -4.40 19.19 12.34
N PHE A 22 -3.22 18.96 11.79
CA PHE A 22 -3.05 18.09 10.61
C PHE A 22 -3.50 16.64 10.90
N VAL A 23 -3.16 16.09 12.07
CA VAL A 23 -3.62 14.74 12.45
C VAL A 23 -5.13 14.72 12.67
N CYS A 24 -5.69 15.73 13.34
CA CYS A 24 -7.14 15.85 13.52
C CYS A 24 -7.86 15.98 12.18
N LEU A 25 -7.31 16.77 11.25
CA LEU A 25 -7.83 16.88 9.88
C LEU A 25 -7.83 15.54 9.15
N LEU A 26 -6.71 14.78 9.24
CA LEU A 26 -6.63 13.45 8.62
C LEU A 26 -7.64 12.48 9.22
N LEU A 27 -7.81 12.48 10.55
CA LEU A 27 -8.82 11.66 11.23
C LEU A 27 -10.24 12.11 10.86
N GLY A 28 -10.48 13.40 10.70
CA GLY A 28 -11.76 13.95 10.24
C GLY A 28 -12.09 13.52 8.81
N ILE A 29 -11.12 13.57 7.90
CA ILE A 29 -11.26 13.06 6.52
C ILE A 29 -11.56 11.56 6.54
N LEU A 30 -10.84 10.79 7.35
CA LEU A 30 -11.05 9.36 7.50
C LEU A 30 -12.47 9.07 8.00
N TYR A 31 -12.89 9.73 9.08
CA TYR A 31 -14.24 9.58 9.64
C TYR A 31 -15.31 9.92 8.59
N TYR A 32 -15.18 11.07 7.92
CA TYR A 32 -16.14 11.51 6.91
C TYR A 32 -16.22 10.56 5.71
N SER A 33 -15.07 10.01 5.29
CA SER A 33 -14.99 9.06 4.17
C SER A 33 -15.61 7.68 4.47
N PHE A 34 -15.69 7.31 5.75
CA PHE A 34 -16.14 5.98 6.16
C PHE A 34 -17.37 5.98 7.07
N LYS A 35 -17.90 7.16 7.47
CA LYS A 35 -19.00 7.23 8.44
C LYS A 35 -20.21 6.38 8.04
N ASP A 36 -20.59 6.40 6.76
CA ASP A 36 -21.74 5.66 6.25
C ASP A 36 -21.47 4.14 6.16
N SER A 37 -20.21 3.73 6.01
CA SER A 37 -19.81 2.31 5.95
C SER A 37 -19.34 1.77 7.32
N MET A 38 -19.04 2.61 8.30
CA MET A 38 -18.50 2.17 9.60
C MET A 38 -19.55 1.42 10.42
N GLU A 39 -20.79 1.90 10.43
CA GLU A 39 -21.89 1.27 11.15
C GLU A 39 -22.19 -0.11 10.57
N ASP A 40 -22.22 -0.23 9.25
CA ASP A 40 -22.39 -1.49 8.55
C ASP A 40 -21.22 -2.45 8.84
N MET A 41 -19.97 -1.95 8.82
CA MET A 41 -18.79 -2.74 9.14
C MET A 41 -18.81 -3.26 10.59
N ILE A 42 -19.20 -2.44 11.56
CA ILE A 42 -19.31 -2.84 12.96
C ILE A 42 -20.43 -3.87 13.11
N THR A 43 -21.56 -3.66 12.45
CA THR A 43 -22.69 -4.59 12.45
C THR A 43 -22.28 -5.94 11.88
N GLU A 44 -21.61 -5.97 10.73
CA GLU A 44 -21.12 -7.21 10.14
C GLU A 44 -20.05 -7.89 11.02
N LEU A 45 -19.14 -7.11 11.61
CA LEU A 45 -18.12 -7.63 12.53
C LEU A 45 -18.77 -8.29 13.77
N SER A 46 -19.89 -7.76 14.28
CA SER A 46 -20.59 -8.33 15.42
C SER A 46 -21.24 -9.69 15.15
N LYS A 47 -21.50 -10.01 13.87
CA LYS A 47 -22.05 -11.30 13.43
C LYS A 47 -20.99 -12.39 13.26
N VAL A 48 -19.71 -11.99 13.21
CA VAL A 48 -18.60 -12.89 12.93
C VAL A 48 -18.13 -13.60 14.20
N SER A 49 -17.80 -14.88 14.09
CA SER A 49 -17.29 -15.64 15.23
C SER A 49 -15.94 -15.11 15.73
N PRO A 50 -15.63 -15.21 17.03
CA PRO A 50 -14.33 -14.77 17.58
C PRO A 50 -13.12 -15.39 16.90
N GLN A 51 -13.25 -16.62 16.41
CA GLN A 51 -12.18 -17.30 15.68
C GLN A 51 -11.85 -16.61 14.36
N VAL A 52 -12.86 -16.16 13.62
CA VAL A 52 -12.66 -15.39 12.38
C VAL A 52 -12.03 -14.05 12.68
N ILE A 53 -12.49 -13.34 13.73
CA ILE A 53 -11.87 -12.07 14.15
C ILE A 53 -10.38 -12.25 14.45
N LEU A 54 -10.02 -13.35 15.16
CA LEU A 54 -8.62 -13.68 15.40
C LEU A 54 -7.84 -13.89 14.10
N VAL A 55 -8.41 -14.63 13.13
CA VAL A 55 -7.77 -14.86 11.82
C VAL A 55 -7.61 -13.54 11.05
N LEU A 56 -8.63 -12.66 11.07
CA LEU A 56 -8.54 -11.34 10.45
C LEU A 56 -7.39 -10.53 11.06
N PHE A 57 -7.28 -10.52 12.39
CA PHE A 57 -6.20 -9.83 13.11
C PHE A 57 -4.82 -10.41 12.77
N LEU A 58 -4.68 -11.74 12.81
CA LEU A 58 -3.41 -12.42 12.45
C LEU A 58 -3.02 -12.16 11.00
N SER A 59 -3.99 -12.11 10.08
CA SER A 59 -3.75 -11.76 8.67
C SER A 59 -3.15 -10.37 8.52
N VAL A 60 -3.62 -9.38 9.29
CA VAL A 60 -3.06 -8.02 9.30
C VAL A 60 -1.62 -8.03 9.81
N ILE A 61 -1.37 -8.72 10.93
CA ILE A 61 -0.01 -8.80 11.49
C ILE A 61 0.94 -9.45 10.50
N LEU A 62 0.55 -10.60 9.94
CA LEU A 62 1.40 -11.35 9.01
C LEU A 62 1.66 -10.56 7.71
N TYR A 63 0.63 -9.86 7.18
CA TYR A 63 0.80 -8.96 6.04
C TYR A 63 1.88 -7.92 6.30
N HIS A 64 1.81 -7.24 7.46
CA HIS A 64 2.75 -6.17 7.80
C HIS A 64 4.12 -6.69 8.21
N LEU A 65 4.22 -7.90 8.73
CA LEU A 65 5.50 -8.58 8.92
C LEU A 65 6.19 -8.84 7.57
N CYS A 66 5.45 -9.33 6.57
CA CYS A 66 5.97 -9.51 5.22
C CYS A 66 6.37 -8.19 4.59
N GLU A 67 5.52 -7.15 4.68
CA GLU A 67 5.80 -5.81 4.13
C GLU A 67 7.05 -5.19 4.78
N GLY A 68 7.14 -5.28 6.11
CA GLY A 68 8.31 -4.80 6.85
C GLY A 68 9.58 -5.58 6.53
N HIS A 69 9.47 -6.89 6.31
CA HIS A 69 10.59 -7.73 5.89
C HIS A 69 11.06 -7.39 4.47
N ILE A 70 10.13 -7.12 3.54
CA ILE A 70 10.43 -6.63 2.19
C ILE A 70 11.21 -5.32 2.27
N THR A 71 10.72 -4.35 3.04
CA THR A 71 11.42 -3.07 3.25
C THR A 71 12.81 -3.30 3.85
N TRP A 72 12.91 -4.17 4.86
CA TRP A 72 14.20 -4.51 5.47
C TRP A 72 15.17 -5.14 4.46
N LEU A 73 14.75 -6.11 3.64
CA LEU A 73 15.60 -6.74 2.63
C LEU A 73 16.19 -5.72 1.65
N ILE A 74 15.37 -4.77 1.21
CA ILE A 74 15.80 -3.72 0.26
C ILE A 74 16.81 -2.79 0.94
N VAL A 75 16.49 -2.30 2.13
CA VAL A 75 17.32 -1.33 2.86
C VAL A 75 18.63 -1.97 3.32
N HIS A 76 18.57 -3.18 3.86
CA HIS A 76 19.72 -3.90 4.41
C HIS A 76 20.81 -4.21 3.36
N LYS A 77 20.45 -4.23 2.08
CA LYS A 77 21.39 -4.41 0.97
C LYS A 77 22.46 -3.32 0.92
N THR A 78 22.08 -2.09 1.22
CA THR A 78 22.96 -0.91 1.18
C THR A 78 23.26 -0.33 2.57
N HIS A 79 22.43 -0.67 3.56
CA HIS A 79 22.55 -0.23 4.96
C HIS A 79 22.40 -1.44 5.89
N PRO A 80 23.47 -2.25 6.06
CA PRO A 80 23.44 -3.48 6.87
C PRO A 80 23.07 -3.28 8.34
N GLU A 81 23.28 -2.08 8.87
CA GLU A 81 22.95 -1.68 10.25
C GLU A 81 21.44 -1.47 10.48
N TYR A 82 20.62 -1.44 9.41
CA TYR A 82 19.19 -1.20 9.53
C TYR A 82 18.49 -2.41 10.17
N PRO A 83 17.88 -2.28 11.38
CA PRO A 83 17.32 -3.42 12.09
C PRO A 83 15.95 -3.83 11.51
N ARG A 84 15.66 -5.14 11.55
CA ARG A 84 14.38 -5.73 11.08
C ARG A 84 13.16 -5.10 11.74
N LEU A 85 13.24 -4.80 13.04
CA LEU A 85 12.14 -4.18 13.79
C LEU A 85 11.74 -2.83 13.21
N LYS A 86 12.70 -2.01 12.74
CA LYS A 86 12.37 -0.74 12.08
C LYS A 86 11.61 -0.96 10.75
N GLY A 87 11.91 -2.03 10.02
CA GLY A 87 11.13 -2.39 8.83
C GLY A 87 9.66 -2.67 9.18
N PHE A 88 9.43 -3.48 10.22
CA PHE A 88 8.09 -3.77 10.72
C PHE A 88 7.34 -2.53 11.20
N CYS A 89 7.96 -1.71 12.04
CA CYS A 89 7.37 -0.44 12.50
C CYS A 89 7.06 0.49 11.32
N ASN A 90 7.93 0.54 10.32
CA ASN A 90 7.72 1.32 9.11
C ASN A 90 6.49 0.86 8.31
N ALA A 91 6.24 -0.45 8.22
CA ALA A 91 5.07 -0.97 7.51
C ALA A 91 3.75 -0.47 8.13
N PHE A 92 3.61 -0.50 9.47
CA PHE A 92 2.44 0.06 10.15
C PHE A 92 2.38 1.58 10.09
N TYR A 93 3.53 2.25 10.23
CA TYR A 93 3.61 3.70 10.06
C TYR A 93 3.09 4.14 8.69
N CYS A 94 3.52 3.48 7.62
CA CYS A 94 3.05 3.73 6.26
C CYS A 94 1.56 3.43 6.09
N SER A 95 1.05 2.39 6.76
CA SER A 95 -0.35 1.99 6.69
C SER A 95 -1.29 3.04 7.27
N PHE A 96 -0.92 3.67 8.38
CA PHE A 96 -1.64 4.81 8.94
C PHE A 96 -1.75 5.94 7.92
N TYR A 97 -0.62 6.39 7.38
CA TYR A 97 -0.61 7.50 6.41
C TYR A 97 -1.29 7.14 5.09
N LYS A 98 -1.18 5.88 4.64
CA LYS A 98 -1.93 5.38 3.47
C LYS A 98 -3.42 5.64 3.62
N THR A 99 -3.98 5.24 4.75
CA THR A 99 -5.43 5.36 4.99
C THR A 99 -5.82 6.81 5.27
N ALA A 100 -5.08 7.50 6.12
CA ALA A 100 -5.35 8.88 6.51
C ALA A 100 -5.24 9.90 5.36
N THR A 101 -4.44 9.60 4.33
CA THR A 101 -4.31 10.45 3.13
C THR A 101 -4.97 9.86 1.88
N LEU A 102 -5.90 8.94 2.07
CA LEU A 102 -6.63 8.28 0.96
C LEU A 102 -5.70 7.72 -0.13
N GLY A 103 -4.62 7.06 0.31
CA GLY A 103 -3.70 6.31 -0.57
C GLY A 103 -2.39 7.02 -0.93
N SER A 104 -2.36 8.36 -0.94
CA SER A 104 -1.21 9.12 -1.47
C SER A 104 -0.01 9.21 -0.52
N GLY A 105 -0.22 9.09 0.79
CA GLY A 105 0.79 9.40 1.80
C GLY A 105 1.74 8.26 2.18
N SER A 106 1.48 7.01 1.80
CA SER A 106 2.28 5.88 2.29
C SER A 106 3.75 5.94 1.84
N GLY A 107 4.00 6.25 0.56
CA GLY A 107 5.36 6.39 0.03
C GLY A 107 6.12 7.54 0.68
N ILE A 108 5.47 8.69 0.82
CA ILE A 108 6.07 9.88 1.47
C ILE A 108 6.39 9.57 2.94
N ALA A 109 5.47 8.93 3.64
CA ALA A 109 5.66 8.53 5.04
C ALA A 109 6.83 7.56 5.21
N GLY A 110 6.96 6.60 4.30
CA GLY A 110 8.05 5.64 4.31
C GLY A 110 9.40 6.26 4.01
N ILE A 111 9.49 7.14 3.00
CA ILE A 111 10.70 7.91 2.71
C ILE A 111 11.11 8.75 3.92
N TYR A 112 10.15 9.43 4.55
CA TYR A 112 10.41 10.19 5.78
C TYR A 112 10.91 9.31 6.92
N TYR A 113 10.31 8.12 7.10
CA TYR A 113 10.71 7.19 8.15
C TYR A 113 12.14 6.67 7.95
N LEU A 114 12.50 6.31 6.70
CA LEU A 114 13.87 5.91 6.35
C LEU A 114 14.87 7.05 6.51
N ASN A 115 14.49 8.26 6.12
CA ASN A 115 15.35 9.44 6.30
C ASN A 115 15.63 9.72 7.77
N LYS A 116 14.65 9.55 8.65
CA LYS A 116 14.81 9.65 10.10
C LYS A 116 15.73 8.55 10.66
N ALA A 117 15.85 7.43 9.96
CA ALA A 117 16.79 6.35 10.30
C ALA A 117 18.22 6.59 9.75
N GLY A 118 18.48 7.72 9.08
CA GLY A 118 19.78 8.10 8.54
C GLY A 118 19.98 7.85 7.05
N ILE A 119 18.96 7.37 6.35
CA ILE A 119 19.04 7.09 4.91
C ILE A 119 18.73 8.37 4.12
N PRO A 120 19.60 8.81 3.20
CA PRO A 120 19.35 10.01 2.39
C PRO A 120 18.04 9.93 1.60
N VAL A 121 17.30 11.04 1.51
CA VAL A 121 16.00 11.10 0.83
C VAL A 121 16.03 10.54 -0.61
N PRO A 122 17.03 10.83 -1.46
CA PRO A 122 17.09 10.26 -2.80
C PRO A 122 17.16 8.74 -2.81
N ASN A 123 17.99 8.13 -1.95
CA ASN A 123 18.13 6.68 -1.81
C ASN A 123 16.83 6.06 -1.30
N ALA A 124 16.25 6.62 -0.22
CA ALA A 124 14.96 6.18 0.31
C ALA A 124 13.85 6.22 -0.75
N THR A 125 13.84 7.25 -1.61
CA THR A 125 12.89 7.38 -2.71
C THR A 125 13.08 6.27 -3.74
N GLY A 126 14.33 5.98 -4.13
CA GLY A 126 14.66 4.89 -5.05
C GLY A 126 14.24 3.52 -4.50
N MET A 127 14.52 3.26 -3.22
CA MET A 127 14.14 2.02 -2.53
C MET A 127 12.61 1.82 -2.49
N TYR A 128 11.84 2.86 -2.13
CA TYR A 128 10.38 2.81 -2.11
C TYR A 128 9.77 2.66 -3.50
N PHE A 129 10.32 3.34 -4.48
CA PHE A 129 9.89 3.19 -5.87
C PHE A 129 10.13 1.77 -6.38
N PHE A 130 11.31 1.22 -6.11
CA PHE A 130 11.64 -0.17 -6.42
C PHE A 130 10.72 -1.16 -5.72
N GLN A 131 10.46 -0.98 -4.41
CA GLN A 131 9.52 -1.79 -3.65
C GLN A 131 8.12 -1.77 -4.29
N TYR A 132 7.66 -0.60 -4.72
CA TYR A 132 6.37 -0.44 -5.38
C TYR A 132 6.31 -1.18 -6.73
N ILE A 133 7.38 -1.14 -7.53
CA ILE A 133 7.48 -1.89 -8.79
C ILE A 133 7.37 -3.40 -8.52
N VAL A 134 8.20 -3.92 -7.62
CA VAL A 134 8.20 -5.35 -7.27
C VAL A 134 6.84 -5.79 -6.74
N HIS A 135 6.20 -4.96 -5.90
CA HIS A 135 4.83 -5.20 -5.42
C HIS A 135 3.84 -5.33 -6.59
N LYS A 136 3.84 -4.38 -7.54
CA LYS A 136 2.91 -4.39 -8.67
C LYS A 136 3.16 -5.55 -9.63
N VAL A 137 4.41 -5.83 -9.94
CA VAL A 137 4.78 -6.98 -10.78
C VAL A 137 4.42 -8.31 -10.11
N SER A 138 4.72 -8.48 -8.82
CA SER A 138 4.37 -9.68 -8.07
C SER A 138 2.84 -9.88 -8.00
N MET A 139 2.08 -8.81 -7.81
CA MET A 139 0.61 -8.88 -7.81
C MET A 139 0.07 -9.30 -9.17
N ALA A 140 0.60 -8.72 -10.26
CA ALA A 140 0.20 -9.05 -11.62
C ALA A 140 0.48 -10.52 -11.95
N VAL A 141 1.70 -10.99 -11.66
CA VAL A 141 2.12 -12.39 -11.90
C VAL A 141 1.27 -13.36 -11.07
N TYR A 142 1.07 -13.05 -9.79
CA TYR A 142 0.27 -13.92 -8.91
C TYR A 142 -1.19 -14.02 -9.37
N SER A 143 -1.78 -12.89 -9.71
CA SER A 143 -3.15 -12.83 -10.24
C SER A 143 -3.30 -13.57 -11.57
N LEU A 144 -2.30 -13.45 -12.45
CA LEU A 144 -2.27 -14.18 -13.71
C LEU A 144 -2.15 -15.69 -13.50
N LEU A 145 -1.28 -16.14 -12.60
CA LEU A 145 -1.13 -17.57 -12.28
C LEU A 145 -2.45 -18.14 -11.73
N LEU A 146 -3.10 -17.44 -10.80
CA LEU A 146 -4.39 -17.86 -10.25
C LEU A 146 -5.48 -17.88 -11.33
N PHE A 147 -5.51 -16.88 -12.24
CA PHE A 147 -6.42 -16.85 -13.37
C PHE A 147 -6.21 -18.06 -14.29
N LEU A 148 -4.97 -18.39 -14.65
CA LEU A 148 -4.66 -19.53 -15.51
C LEU A 148 -5.08 -20.86 -14.88
N VAL A 149 -4.79 -21.07 -13.60
CA VAL A 149 -5.16 -22.30 -12.88
C VAL A 149 -6.69 -22.44 -12.75
N THR A 150 -7.40 -21.33 -12.61
CA THR A 150 -8.88 -21.31 -12.47
C THR A 150 -9.59 -20.94 -13.77
N TYR A 151 -8.90 -20.96 -14.90
CA TYR A 151 -9.40 -20.47 -16.20
C TYR A 151 -10.75 -21.08 -16.58
N ARG A 152 -10.92 -22.41 -16.44
CA ARG A 152 -12.20 -23.07 -16.77
C ARG A 152 -13.36 -22.51 -15.97
N PHE A 153 -13.17 -22.34 -14.67
CA PHE A 153 -14.20 -21.77 -13.80
C PHE A 153 -14.53 -20.33 -14.18
N ILE A 154 -13.51 -19.50 -14.42
CA ILE A 154 -13.72 -18.09 -14.80
C ILE A 154 -14.40 -18.00 -16.17
N HIS A 155 -13.99 -18.83 -17.13
CA HIS A 155 -14.59 -18.86 -18.45
C HIS A 155 -16.06 -19.28 -18.42
N THR A 156 -16.43 -20.27 -17.62
CA THR A 156 -17.84 -20.73 -17.53
C THR A 156 -18.71 -19.77 -16.71
N SER A 157 -18.22 -19.26 -15.58
CA SER A 157 -19.01 -18.44 -14.67
C SER A 157 -19.09 -16.97 -15.10
N PHE A 158 -18.07 -16.47 -15.81
CA PHE A 158 -17.89 -15.05 -16.14
C PHE A 158 -17.69 -14.80 -17.65
N ALA A 159 -18.23 -15.66 -18.53
CA ALA A 159 -18.07 -15.55 -19.98
C ALA A 159 -18.38 -14.13 -20.51
N TYR A 160 -19.46 -13.52 -20.04
CA TYR A 160 -19.86 -12.15 -20.42
C TYR A 160 -18.83 -11.09 -20.00
N TYR A 161 -18.14 -11.28 -18.88
CA TYR A 161 -17.17 -10.32 -18.34
C TYR A 161 -15.73 -10.62 -18.76
N GLN A 162 -15.47 -11.69 -19.53
CA GLN A 162 -14.13 -12.13 -19.88
C GLN A 162 -13.32 -11.04 -20.59
N GLY A 163 -13.94 -10.31 -21.52
CA GLY A 163 -13.30 -9.19 -22.22
C GLY A 163 -12.84 -8.09 -21.26
N TYR A 164 -13.66 -7.73 -20.28
CA TYR A 164 -13.30 -6.73 -19.26
C TYR A 164 -12.20 -7.21 -18.32
N ILE A 165 -12.20 -8.49 -17.96
CA ILE A 165 -11.14 -9.11 -17.15
C ILE A 165 -9.81 -9.06 -17.91
N LEU A 166 -9.79 -9.43 -19.18
CA LEU A 166 -8.60 -9.38 -20.03
C LEU A 166 -8.10 -7.94 -20.23
N LEU A 167 -9.02 -6.99 -20.46
CA LEU A 167 -8.69 -5.56 -20.56
C LEU A 167 -8.06 -5.04 -19.24
N GLY A 168 -8.62 -5.45 -18.10
CA GLY A 168 -8.06 -5.11 -16.80
C GLY A 168 -6.65 -5.69 -16.60
N PHE A 169 -6.41 -6.94 -17.00
CA PHE A 169 -5.05 -7.51 -16.99
C PHE A 169 -4.10 -6.76 -17.92
N ALA A 170 -4.54 -6.40 -19.11
CA ALA A 170 -3.75 -5.57 -20.01
C ALA A 170 -3.36 -4.22 -19.35
N GLY A 171 -4.31 -3.58 -18.66
CA GLY A 171 -4.07 -2.36 -17.88
C GLY A 171 -3.03 -2.57 -16.77
N VAL A 172 -3.12 -3.66 -16.02
CA VAL A 172 -2.12 -4.01 -14.98
C VAL A 172 -0.74 -4.23 -15.59
N CYS A 173 -0.66 -4.94 -16.72
CA CYS A 173 0.60 -5.17 -17.43
C CYS A 173 1.21 -3.86 -17.97
N VAL A 174 0.37 -2.96 -18.51
CA VAL A 174 0.81 -1.63 -18.97
C VAL A 174 1.37 -0.82 -17.81
N ILE A 175 0.66 -0.76 -16.68
CA ILE A 175 1.14 -0.05 -15.47
C ILE A 175 2.47 -0.63 -14.98
N ALA A 176 2.57 -1.96 -14.87
CA ALA A 176 3.81 -2.63 -14.45
C ALA A 176 4.95 -2.38 -15.44
N GLY A 177 4.68 -2.43 -16.74
CA GLY A 177 5.65 -2.16 -17.81
C GLY A 177 6.15 -0.71 -17.80
N VAL A 178 5.25 0.26 -17.62
CA VAL A 178 5.61 1.69 -17.50
C VAL A 178 6.47 1.93 -16.27
N LEU A 179 6.10 1.36 -15.12
CA LEU A 179 6.88 1.49 -13.88
C LEU A 179 8.29 0.90 -14.04
N LEU A 180 8.39 -0.28 -14.67
CA LEU A 180 9.67 -0.92 -14.93
C LEU A 180 10.52 -0.10 -15.94
N ALA A 181 9.90 0.45 -16.98
CA ALA A 181 10.55 1.33 -17.93
C ALA A 181 11.09 2.61 -17.26
N VAL A 182 10.30 3.24 -16.39
CA VAL A 182 10.73 4.39 -15.60
C VAL A 182 11.94 4.05 -14.72
N ALA A 183 11.98 2.85 -14.15
CA ALA A 183 13.07 2.40 -13.29
C ALA A 183 14.35 2.04 -14.07
N THR A 184 14.23 1.59 -15.32
CA THR A 184 15.36 0.97 -16.03
C THR A 184 15.84 1.74 -17.27
N VAL A 185 14.95 2.44 -17.96
CA VAL A 185 15.28 3.07 -19.24
C VAL A 185 15.59 4.55 -19.06
N PRO A 186 16.72 5.05 -19.60
CA PRO A 186 17.16 6.44 -19.42
C PRO A 186 16.38 7.47 -20.25
N TRP A 187 15.41 7.05 -21.07
CA TRP A 187 14.67 7.94 -21.95
C TRP A 187 13.99 9.12 -21.24
N MET A 188 13.50 8.91 -20.01
CA MET A 188 12.91 9.99 -19.23
C MET A 188 13.94 11.03 -18.79
N GLN A 189 15.18 10.61 -18.46
CA GLN A 189 16.27 11.55 -18.19
C GLN A 189 16.57 12.38 -19.45
N THR A 190 16.66 11.71 -20.60
CA THR A 190 16.89 12.36 -21.90
C THR A 190 15.75 13.33 -22.22
N ALA A 191 14.50 12.94 -22.01
CA ALA A 191 13.33 13.80 -22.19
C ALA A 191 13.35 15.02 -21.25
N CYS A 192 13.67 14.84 -19.97
CA CYS A 192 13.83 15.95 -19.03
C CYS A 192 14.93 16.92 -19.47
N ASN A 193 16.07 16.41 -19.89
CA ASN A 193 17.20 17.23 -20.35
C ASN A 193 16.89 17.96 -21.67
N LEU A 194 16.23 17.30 -22.62
CA LEU A 194 15.79 17.94 -23.86
C LEU A 194 14.78 19.06 -23.60
N LEU A 195 13.83 18.80 -22.71
CA LEU A 195 12.82 19.79 -22.33
C LEU A 195 13.44 20.96 -21.55
N ALA A 196 14.38 20.69 -20.66
CA ALA A 196 15.13 21.72 -19.93
C ALA A 196 15.90 22.61 -20.91
N ASN A 197 16.61 22.02 -21.86
CA ASN A 197 17.35 22.76 -22.87
C ASN A 197 16.43 23.61 -23.78
N HIS A 198 15.26 23.06 -24.12
CA HIS A 198 14.28 23.80 -24.95
C HIS A 198 13.67 25.00 -24.19
N LEU A 199 13.46 24.89 -22.91
CA LEU A 199 12.86 25.92 -22.07
C LEU A 199 13.88 26.93 -21.53
N ARG A 200 15.17 26.65 -21.64
CA ARG A 200 16.27 27.46 -21.11
C ARG A 200 16.15 28.94 -21.47
N ALA A 201 15.90 29.22 -22.74
CA ALA A 201 15.81 30.60 -23.23
C ALA A 201 14.53 31.35 -22.81
N LYS A 202 13.43 30.64 -22.52
CA LYS A 202 12.13 31.23 -22.23
C LYS A 202 11.80 31.29 -20.74
N HIS A 203 12.25 30.30 -19.98
CA HIS A 203 11.89 30.12 -18.56
C HIS A 203 13.06 29.54 -17.75
N PRO A 204 14.03 30.36 -17.28
CA PRO A 204 15.21 29.87 -16.52
C PRO A 204 14.84 29.09 -15.24
N SER A 205 13.77 29.47 -14.56
CA SER A 205 13.29 28.77 -13.35
C SER A 205 12.78 27.34 -13.61
N TRP A 206 12.33 27.06 -14.82
CA TRP A 206 11.91 25.72 -15.25
C TRP A 206 13.10 24.86 -15.66
N GLU A 207 14.15 25.45 -16.24
CA GLU A 207 15.41 24.75 -16.53
C GLU A 207 16.00 24.14 -15.27
N GLU A 208 16.14 24.93 -14.20
CA GLU A 208 16.66 24.45 -12.91
C GLU A 208 15.81 23.33 -12.32
N LYS A 209 14.48 23.47 -12.34
CA LYS A 209 13.55 22.45 -11.84
C LYS A 209 13.63 21.16 -12.64
N LEU A 210 13.68 21.22 -13.97
CA LEU A 210 13.73 20.04 -14.84
C LEU A 210 15.09 19.34 -14.75
N THR A 211 16.19 20.09 -14.70
CA THR A 211 17.54 19.54 -14.50
C THR A 211 17.64 18.84 -13.14
N GLY A 212 17.13 19.48 -12.08
CA GLY A 212 17.03 18.89 -10.74
C GLY A 212 16.17 17.62 -10.70
N ALA A 213 15.05 17.61 -11.45
CA ALA A 213 14.20 16.42 -11.60
C ALA A 213 14.93 15.30 -12.35
N GLY A 214 15.67 15.61 -13.40
CA GLY A 214 16.50 14.67 -14.16
C GLY A 214 17.57 14.01 -13.28
N HIS A 215 18.27 14.79 -12.44
CA HIS A 215 19.26 14.26 -11.49
C HIS A 215 18.62 13.32 -10.45
N LYS A 216 17.48 13.71 -9.88
CA LYS A 216 16.75 12.84 -8.91
C LYS A 216 16.29 11.54 -9.58
N LEU A 217 15.82 11.62 -10.82
CA LEU A 217 15.42 10.45 -11.60
C LEU A 217 16.62 9.54 -11.89
N ALA A 218 17.79 10.12 -12.22
CA ALA A 218 19.02 9.36 -12.44
C ALA A 218 19.45 8.58 -11.19
N GLN A 219 19.38 9.20 -10.01
CA GLN A 219 19.66 8.54 -8.72
C GLN A 219 18.68 7.41 -8.44
N LEU A 220 17.37 7.66 -8.62
CA LEU A 220 16.31 6.65 -8.47
C LEU A 220 16.57 5.45 -9.38
N GLN A 221 16.92 5.70 -10.65
CA GLN A 221 17.22 4.63 -11.61
C GLN A 221 18.50 3.86 -11.26
N ALA A 222 19.54 4.54 -10.78
CA ALA A 222 20.79 3.89 -10.35
C ALA A 222 20.52 2.92 -9.19
N GLU A 223 19.77 3.33 -8.17
CA GLU A 223 19.35 2.47 -7.05
C GLU A 223 18.51 1.29 -7.54
N SER A 224 17.48 1.55 -8.33
CA SER A 224 16.60 0.50 -8.86
C SER A 224 17.37 -0.52 -9.70
N ARG A 225 18.27 -0.09 -10.56
CA ARG A 225 19.10 -0.99 -11.39
C ARG A 225 20.06 -1.83 -10.54
N SER A 226 20.63 -1.24 -9.48
CA SER A 226 21.51 -1.98 -8.56
C SER A 226 20.75 -3.13 -7.90
N LEU A 227 19.51 -2.87 -7.44
CA LEU A 227 18.65 -3.87 -6.82
C LEU A 227 18.16 -4.93 -7.84
N LEU A 228 17.85 -4.53 -9.07
CA LEU A 228 17.42 -5.45 -10.15
C LEU A 228 18.51 -6.43 -10.60
N LYS A 229 19.78 -6.13 -10.37
CA LYS A 229 20.91 -7.01 -10.72
C LYS A 229 21.08 -8.20 -9.78
N ASP A 230 20.35 -8.24 -8.66
CA ASP A 230 20.44 -9.31 -7.67
C ASP A 230 19.24 -10.28 -7.81
N PRO A 231 19.39 -11.38 -8.55
CA PRO A 231 18.28 -12.31 -8.80
C PRO A 231 17.81 -13.01 -7.52
N LEU A 232 18.71 -13.23 -6.55
CA LEU A 232 18.34 -13.85 -5.27
C LEU A 232 17.50 -12.91 -4.42
N LEU A 233 17.84 -11.62 -4.40
CA LEU A 233 17.02 -10.59 -3.76
C LEU A 233 15.65 -10.52 -4.42
N LEU A 234 15.58 -10.46 -5.75
CA LEU A 234 14.31 -10.43 -6.49
C LEU A 234 13.43 -11.64 -6.18
N LEU A 235 14.01 -12.85 -6.15
CA LEU A 235 13.27 -14.07 -5.79
C LEU A 235 12.74 -14.00 -4.36
N ARG A 236 13.55 -13.56 -3.39
CA ARG A 236 13.11 -13.39 -1.99
C ARG A 236 11.99 -12.37 -1.88
N LEU A 237 12.11 -11.23 -2.54
CA LEU A 237 11.09 -10.19 -2.55
C LEU A 237 9.79 -10.70 -3.20
N PHE A 238 9.90 -11.43 -4.31
CA PHE A 238 8.75 -12.03 -4.98
C PHE A 238 8.02 -13.01 -4.06
N LEU A 239 8.73 -13.98 -3.46
CA LEU A 239 8.14 -14.95 -2.54
C LEU A 239 7.50 -14.28 -1.30
N CYS A 240 8.16 -13.27 -0.73
CA CYS A 240 7.58 -12.48 0.37
C CYS A 240 6.31 -11.74 -0.07
N ASN A 241 6.25 -11.21 -1.30
CA ASN A 241 5.05 -10.59 -1.84
C ASN A 241 3.93 -11.62 -2.06
N LEU A 242 4.24 -12.81 -2.56
CA LEU A 242 3.24 -13.88 -2.68
C LEU A 242 2.63 -14.23 -1.32
N LEU A 243 3.48 -14.47 -0.31
CA LEU A 243 3.02 -14.74 1.05
C LEU A 243 2.16 -13.59 1.60
N LYS A 244 2.61 -12.35 1.40
CA LYS A 244 1.87 -11.14 1.79
C LYS A 244 0.48 -11.08 1.14
N PHE A 245 0.36 -11.31 -0.16
CA PHE A 245 -0.94 -11.30 -0.84
C PHE A 245 -1.83 -12.46 -0.41
N THR A 246 -1.25 -13.63 -0.17
CA THR A 246 -1.97 -14.80 0.36
C THR A 246 -2.71 -14.46 1.65
N THR A 247 -2.12 -13.70 2.56
CA THR A 247 -2.76 -13.31 3.83
C THR A 247 -4.00 -12.44 3.63
N TRP A 248 -4.08 -11.69 2.53
CA TRP A 248 -5.25 -10.90 2.20
C TRP A 248 -6.28 -11.67 1.36
N TYR A 249 -5.81 -12.49 0.42
CA TYR A 249 -6.71 -13.21 -0.47
C TYR A 249 -7.49 -14.34 0.24
N ILE A 250 -7.00 -14.82 1.38
CA ILE A 250 -7.68 -15.82 2.19
C ILE A 250 -8.88 -15.25 2.97
N ILE A 251 -8.91 -13.94 3.22
CA ILE A 251 -9.92 -13.30 4.08
C ILE A 251 -11.37 -13.58 3.62
N PRO A 252 -11.74 -13.37 2.34
CA PRO A 252 -13.12 -13.62 1.90
C PRO A 252 -13.53 -15.08 2.06
N TRP A 253 -12.63 -16.03 1.80
CA TRP A 253 -12.89 -17.44 2.04
C TRP A 253 -13.24 -17.72 3.51
N MET A 254 -12.45 -17.20 4.44
CA MET A 254 -12.69 -17.37 5.87
C MET A 254 -14.02 -16.75 6.30
N VAL A 255 -14.38 -15.60 5.74
CA VAL A 255 -15.68 -14.96 6.01
C VAL A 255 -16.82 -15.81 5.47
N PHE A 256 -16.76 -16.29 4.23
CA PHE A 256 -17.81 -17.10 3.63
C PHE A 256 -18.02 -18.43 4.34
N CYS A 257 -16.95 -19.12 4.71
CA CYS A 257 -17.04 -20.41 5.42
C CYS A 257 -17.59 -20.32 6.84
N ASN A 258 -17.62 -19.12 7.43
CA ASN A 258 -18.09 -18.90 8.81
C ASN A 258 -19.35 -18.03 8.85
N SER A 259 -20.02 -17.84 7.71
CA SER A 259 -21.33 -17.20 7.68
C SER A 259 -22.39 -18.11 8.28
N PRO A 260 -23.38 -17.59 9.04
CA PRO A 260 -24.42 -18.41 9.61
C PRO A 260 -25.18 -19.21 8.53
N GLY A 261 -25.25 -20.52 8.71
CA GLY A 261 -25.97 -21.44 7.82
C GLY A 261 -25.14 -21.97 6.65
N ASP A 262 -23.87 -21.61 6.51
CA ASP A 262 -23.00 -22.12 5.46
C ASP A 262 -21.74 -22.78 6.02
N GLY A 263 -21.35 -23.87 5.39
CA GLY A 263 -20.04 -24.52 5.56
C GLY A 263 -19.19 -24.44 4.30
N PRO A 264 -17.93 -24.87 4.35
CA PRO A 264 -17.05 -24.91 3.17
C PRO A 264 -17.62 -25.71 1.98
N GLY A 265 -18.52 -26.68 2.26
CA GLY A 265 -19.19 -27.52 1.25
C GLY A 265 -20.38 -26.89 0.58
N ASP A 266 -20.96 -25.85 1.15
CA ASP A 266 -22.19 -25.19 0.65
C ASP A 266 -21.91 -24.04 -0.32
N LEU A 267 -20.61 -23.67 -0.48
CA LEU A 267 -20.24 -22.58 -1.36
C LEU A 267 -20.17 -23.05 -2.85
N PRO A 268 -20.65 -22.23 -3.79
CA PRO A 268 -20.65 -22.57 -5.23
C PRO A 268 -19.28 -22.48 -5.89
N PHE A 269 -18.22 -22.37 -5.11
CA PHE A 269 -16.83 -22.29 -5.56
C PHE A 269 -15.89 -22.92 -4.51
N SER A 270 -14.76 -23.42 -4.98
CA SER A 270 -13.68 -23.95 -4.13
C SER A 270 -12.85 -22.82 -3.52
N PHE A 271 -12.01 -23.19 -2.52
CA PHE A 271 -11.01 -22.29 -1.94
C PHE A 271 -10.18 -21.58 -3.00
N LEU A 272 -9.62 -22.32 -3.96
CA LEU A 272 -8.76 -21.77 -5.00
C LEU A 272 -9.50 -20.79 -5.93
N GLN A 273 -10.78 -21.06 -6.21
CA GLN A 273 -11.63 -20.18 -7.01
C GLN A 273 -11.96 -18.88 -6.26
N CYS A 274 -12.27 -18.95 -4.96
CA CYS A 274 -12.44 -17.77 -4.10
C CYS A 274 -11.16 -16.91 -4.07
N PHE A 275 -10.03 -17.57 -3.92
CA PHE A 275 -8.72 -16.94 -3.90
C PHE A 275 -8.41 -16.22 -5.21
N ALA A 276 -8.70 -16.85 -6.34
CA ALA A 276 -8.55 -16.26 -7.66
C ALA A 276 -9.48 -15.05 -7.86
N LEU A 277 -10.75 -15.14 -7.47
CA LEU A 277 -11.71 -14.03 -7.57
C LEU A 277 -11.28 -12.84 -6.71
N THR A 278 -10.77 -13.09 -5.49
CA THR A 278 -10.26 -12.04 -4.63
C THR A 278 -9.03 -11.35 -5.24
N SER A 279 -8.10 -12.14 -5.78
CA SER A 279 -6.92 -11.64 -6.48
C SER A 279 -7.29 -10.80 -7.71
N LEU A 280 -8.26 -11.26 -8.52
CA LEU A 280 -8.81 -10.54 -9.65
C LEU A 280 -9.45 -9.22 -9.21
N SER A 281 -10.27 -9.25 -8.16
CA SER A 281 -10.91 -8.05 -7.62
C SER A 281 -9.88 -6.97 -7.27
N GLN A 282 -8.78 -7.35 -6.61
CA GLN A 282 -7.72 -6.42 -6.23
C GLN A 282 -6.94 -5.90 -7.44
N SER A 283 -6.64 -6.77 -8.39
CA SER A 283 -5.90 -6.40 -9.60
C SER A 283 -6.70 -5.45 -10.48
N LEU A 284 -7.96 -5.76 -10.74
CA LEU A 284 -8.86 -4.95 -11.56
C LEU A 284 -9.20 -3.61 -10.89
N ALA A 285 -9.50 -3.62 -9.59
CA ALA A 285 -9.71 -2.39 -8.83
C ALA A 285 -8.48 -1.48 -8.83
N GLY A 286 -7.28 -2.07 -8.86
CA GLY A 286 -6.01 -1.34 -8.90
C GLY A 286 -5.73 -0.58 -10.21
N VAL A 287 -6.47 -0.86 -11.28
CA VAL A 287 -6.43 -0.11 -12.56
C VAL A 287 -7.32 1.13 -12.50
N ILE A 288 -8.37 1.09 -11.67
CA ILE A 288 -9.31 2.21 -11.53
C ILE A 288 -8.71 3.26 -10.59
N PRO A 289 -8.47 4.49 -11.05
CA PRO A 289 -7.83 5.52 -10.24
C PRO A 289 -8.81 6.10 -9.21
N THR A 290 -8.96 5.43 -8.07
CA THR A 290 -9.76 5.91 -6.95
C THR A 290 -8.90 6.14 -5.70
N PRO A 291 -9.22 7.14 -4.86
CA PRO A 291 -8.48 7.40 -3.63
C PRO A 291 -8.51 6.17 -2.69
N ALA A 292 -7.34 5.65 -2.33
CA ALA A 292 -7.18 4.43 -1.51
C ALA A 292 -7.92 3.17 -2.02
N GLY A 293 -8.37 3.15 -3.27
CA GLY A 293 -9.21 2.08 -3.81
C GLY A 293 -10.65 2.10 -3.28
N ILE A 294 -11.10 3.23 -2.66
CA ILE A 294 -12.46 3.36 -2.12
C ILE A 294 -13.44 3.40 -3.30
N GLY A 295 -14.49 2.61 -3.21
CA GLY A 295 -15.49 2.43 -4.26
C GLY A 295 -15.06 1.42 -5.33
N SER A 296 -13.80 1.45 -5.82
CA SER A 296 -13.36 0.52 -6.87
C SER A 296 -13.21 -0.92 -6.37
N VAL A 297 -12.64 -1.11 -5.18
CA VAL A 297 -12.50 -2.45 -4.59
C VAL A 297 -13.87 -3.03 -4.26
N GLU A 298 -14.74 -2.25 -3.63
CA GLU A 298 -16.10 -2.64 -3.29
C GLU A 298 -16.92 -3.00 -4.53
N ALA A 299 -16.86 -2.14 -5.56
CA ALA A 299 -17.60 -2.36 -6.79
C ALA A 299 -17.14 -3.62 -7.54
N VAL A 300 -15.82 -3.78 -7.75
CA VAL A 300 -15.29 -4.93 -8.50
C VAL A 300 -15.47 -6.23 -7.71
N PHE A 301 -15.21 -6.21 -6.39
CA PHE A 301 -15.41 -7.36 -5.55
C PHE A 301 -16.87 -7.81 -5.54
N THR A 302 -17.79 -6.88 -5.26
CA THR A 302 -19.23 -7.18 -5.24
C THR A 302 -19.71 -7.65 -6.61
N LEU A 303 -19.28 -7.02 -7.71
CA LEU A 303 -19.62 -7.42 -9.08
C LEU A 303 -19.25 -8.88 -9.37
N LEU A 304 -18.05 -9.32 -8.93
CA LEU A 304 -17.61 -10.69 -9.16
C LEU A 304 -18.35 -11.68 -8.25
N PHE A 305 -18.44 -11.39 -6.96
CA PHE A 305 -19.01 -12.36 -6.01
C PHE A 305 -20.54 -12.44 -6.05
N ARG A 306 -21.28 -11.34 -6.35
CA ARG A 306 -22.75 -11.38 -6.49
C ARG A 306 -23.24 -12.25 -7.65
N ARG A 307 -22.35 -12.62 -8.57
CA ARG A 307 -22.68 -13.56 -9.64
C ARG A 307 -22.85 -15.00 -9.11
N LEU A 308 -22.24 -15.31 -8.01
CA LEU A 308 -22.17 -16.65 -7.41
C LEU A 308 -22.88 -16.74 -6.06
N LEU A 309 -23.01 -15.61 -5.35
CA LEU A 309 -23.60 -15.51 -4.02
C LEU A 309 -24.68 -14.42 -3.99
N PRO A 310 -25.60 -14.46 -3.02
CA PRO A 310 -26.50 -13.35 -2.72
C PRO A 310 -25.71 -12.05 -2.50
N GLU A 311 -26.23 -10.93 -3.02
CA GLU A 311 -25.55 -9.63 -2.99
C GLU A 311 -25.21 -9.19 -1.56
N ALA A 312 -26.11 -9.39 -0.60
CA ALA A 312 -25.90 -9.09 0.82
C ALA A 312 -24.65 -9.81 1.38
N LYS A 313 -24.43 -11.08 0.97
CA LYS A 313 -23.30 -11.89 1.40
C LYS A 313 -21.98 -11.40 0.79
N ALA A 314 -22.00 -11.02 -0.49
CA ALA A 314 -20.84 -10.43 -1.15
C ALA A 314 -20.48 -9.07 -0.54
N LEU A 315 -21.48 -8.26 -0.18
CA LEU A 315 -21.29 -6.95 0.46
C LEU A 315 -20.71 -7.09 1.86
N SER A 316 -21.27 -7.98 2.71
CA SER A 316 -20.70 -8.33 4.01
C SER A 316 -19.22 -8.70 3.92
N ALA A 317 -18.88 -9.59 3.00
CA ALA A 317 -17.50 -10.03 2.83
C ALA A 317 -16.56 -8.90 2.41
N VAL A 318 -16.97 -8.02 1.50
CA VAL A 318 -16.13 -6.88 1.11
C VAL A 318 -15.98 -5.86 2.23
N LEU A 319 -17.00 -5.64 3.04
CA LEU A 319 -16.92 -4.75 4.20
C LEU A 319 -15.93 -5.27 5.24
N LEU A 320 -15.99 -6.56 5.59
CA LEU A 320 -15.02 -7.19 6.49
C LEU A 320 -13.61 -7.23 5.88
N TYR A 321 -13.51 -7.46 4.58
CA TYR A 321 -12.25 -7.37 3.86
C TYR A 321 -11.63 -5.96 3.96
N ARG A 322 -12.42 -4.91 3.77
CA ARG A 322 -11.97 -3.51 3.88
C ARG A 322 -11.62 -3.12 5.31
N PHE A 323 -12.42 -3.57 6.27
CA PHE A 323 -12.08 -3.42 7.69
C PHE A 323 -10.68 -3.98 7.97
N THR A 324 -10.43 -5.21 7.53
CA THR A 324 -9.17 -5.91 7.78
C THR A 324 -7.99 -5.34 7.02
N THR A 325 -8.18 -4.93 5.76
CA THR A 325 -7.06 -4.50 4.91
C THR A 325 -6.77 -3.00 4.98
N MET A 326 -7.67 -2.21 5.56
CA MET A 326 -7.55 -0.76 5.60
C MET A 326 -7.72 -0.16 7.00
N LEU A 327 -8.84 -0.41 7.69
CA LEU A 327 -9.13 0.24 8.97
C LEU A 327 -8.30 -0.32 10.12
N LEU A 328 -8.24 -1.64 10.26
CA LEU A 328 -7.48 -2.29 11.33
C LEU A 328 -5.97 -1.98 11.26
N PRO A 329 -5.29 -2.04 10.10
CA PRO A 329 -3.90 -1.60 10.00
C PRO A 329 -3.70 -0.11 10.28
N CYS A 330 -4.67 0.73 9.94
CA CYS A 330 -4.64 2.15 10.26
C CYS A 330 -4.69 2.39 11.76
N ALA A 331 -5.60 1.71 12.46
CA ALA A 331 -5.72 1.80 13.91
C ALA A 331 -4.43 1.35 14.62
N ILE A 332 -3.88 0.19 14.22
CA ILE A 332 -2.58 -0.28 14.75
C ILE A 332 -1.48 0.71 14.41
N GLY A 333 -1.44 1.21 13.17
CA GLY A 333 -0.45 2.18 12.71
C GLY A 333 -0.47 3.50 13.49
N ALA A 334 -1.65 3.93 13.96
CA ALA A 334 -1.81 5.11 14.81
C ALA A 334 -1.00 4.97 16.11
N PHE A 335 -0.99 3.80 16.74
CA PHE A 335 -0.17 3.54 17.92
C PHE A 335 1.33 3.66 17.62
N PHE A 336 1.80 3.17 16.47
CA PHE A 336 3.19 3.32 16.05
C PHE A 336 3.57 4.78 15.80
N VAL A 337 2.68 5.57 15.16
CA VAL A 337 2.89 7.01 14.93
C VAL A 337 2.97 7.77 16.25
N LEU A 338 2.08 7.47 17.20
CA LEU A 338 2.08 8.08 18.53
C LEU A 338 3.34 7.69 19.31
N GLY A 339 3.71 6.41 19.33
CA GLY A 339 4.92 5.92 20.00
C GLY A 339 6.20 6.59 19.49
N GLU A 340 6.35 6.70 18.18
CA GLU A 340 7.47 7.43 17.55
C GLU A 340 7.55 8.89 17.99
N ARG A 341 6.39 9.56 18.12
CA ARG A 341 6.35 10.96 18.59
C ARG A 341 6.79 11.09 20.05
N ILE A 342 6.31 10.21 20.92
CA ILE A 342 6.68 10.19 22.34
C ILE A 342 8.19 9.99 22.50
N VAL A 343 8.76 8.99 21.81
CA VAL A 343 10.20 8.72 21.83
C VAL A 343 11.00 9.93 21.32
N SER A 344 10.53 10.60 20.27
CA SER A 344 11.21 11.78 19.72
C SER A 344 11.20 12.97 20.68
N LEU A 345 10.16 13.12 21.47
CA LEU A 345 10.05 14.17 22.49
C LEU A 345 11.00 13.92 23.66
N HIS A 346 11.10 12.68 24.14
CA HIS A 346 12.03 12.30 25.20
C HIS A 346 13.50 12.46 24.79
N ARG A 347 13.85 12.12 23.54
CA ARG A 347 15.21 12.36 23.02
C ARG A 347 15.58 13.85 22.98
N LYS A 348 14.62 14.71 22.56
CA LYS A 348 14.87 16.18 22.53
C LYS A 348 15.04 16.78 23.92
N LYS A 349 14.35 16.26 24.94
CA LYS A 349 14.59 16.69 26.34
C LYS A 349 15.99 16.31 26.81
N ARG A 350 16.42 15.06 26.57
CA ARG A 350 17.75 14.58 26.98
C ARG A 350 18.94 15.29 26.31
N THR A 351 18.74 15.93 25.16
CA THR A 351 19.79 16.69 24.46
C THR A 351 19.74 18.19 24.80
N ALA A 352 18.79 18.64 25.60
CA ALA A 352 18.62 20.00 26.04
C ALA A 352 19.04 20.20 27.53
N ASP A 353 19.11 19.07 28.25
CA ASP A 353 19.73 18.95 29.59
C ASP A 353 21.20 18.53 29.44
#